data_52575debd6a86771612a0c719750ffb1
#
_entry.id   52575debd6a86771612a0c719750ffb1
#
_cell.length_a   1.000
_cell.length_b   1.000
_cell.length_c   1.000
_cell.angle_alpha   90.00
_cell.angle_beta   90.00
_cell.angle_gamma   90.00
#
_symmetry.space_group_name_H-M   'P 1'
#
loop_
_entity.id
_entity.type
_entity.pdbx_description
1 polymer ?
#
loop_
_entity_poly.entity_id
_entity_poly.type
_entity_poly.pdbx_seq_one_letter_code
_entity_poly.pdbx_strand_id
1 'polypeptide(L)'
;QTNETKYGNVLQTLPLVYLPKEQQWIPRDNAFMTAPDSKRMISQWNHHCIKCHSTAGNPGLVDSDGTFDTRVAELGISCEACHGPAKKHIAHYQNPANRYVTHLTGKSVHAILNPGKETLDHRLSTQVCGQCHSYQFTSNMLDWRKNGSRFLPGNELKANTTVVHASTFAGTKPKQQGEARAFMSKHGHPHPGDEWLNDRFWPDGMVRVTGREYNGLLDTPCFQRGKMSCLSCHSMHGYHDINDQLSPRMGTNEACLQCHDDFRDDPTAHTHHTADSAGSRCYNCHMPHTTYGLLSGIRSHQIDSPSVETQLKT
;
A
#
# COMPACT_ATOMS: atom_id res chain seq x y z
N GLN A 1 6.75 44.07 8.46
CA GLN A 1 5.95 43.12 7.69
C GLN A 1 6.67 41.79 7.76
N THR A 2 6.14 40.89 8.54
CA THR A 2 6.71 39.59 8.85
C THR A 2 6.67 38.69 7.60
N ASN A 3 7.72 37.93 7.38
CA ASN A 3 7.89 36.93 6.32
C ASN A 3 6.88 35.76 6.38
N GLU A 4 5.77 35.92 7.10
CA GLU A 4 4.75 34.87 7.33
C GLU A 4 4.00 34.47 6.07
N THR A 5 3.93 35.33 5.08
CA THR A 5 3.21 35.06 3.83
C THR A 5 3.99 34.18 2.84
N LYS A 6 5.30 34.07 2.98
CA LYS A 6 6.15 33.33 2.02
C LYS A 6 6.11 31.81 2.21
N TYR A 7 5.70 31.32 3.40
CA TYR A 7 5.62 29.90 3.74
C TYR A 7 4.24 29.47 4.22
N GLY A 8 3.27 30.34 4.05
CA GLY A 8 1.88 30.07 4.47
C GLY A 8 1.37 28.73 3.92
N ASN A 9 0.76 27.95 4.80
CA ASN A 9 0.14 26.66 4.48
C ASN A 9 1.08 25.56 3.97
N VAL A 10 2.39 25.69 4.09
CA VAL A 10 3.34 24.61 3.85
C VAL A 10 3.51 23.79 5.14
N LEU A 11 2.95 22.60 5.17
CA LEU A 11 3.06 21.68 6.30
C LEU A 11 4.23 20.73 6.09
N GLN A 12 5.10 20.66 7.08
CA GLN A 12 6.26 19.77 7.06
C GLN A 12 6.10 18.66 8.09
N THR A 13 6.69 17.51 7.81
CA THR A 13 6.76 16.41 8.78
C THR A 13 7.72 16.75 9.90
N LEU A 14 7.36 16.35 11.13
CA LEU A 14 8.25 16.47 12.27
C LEU A 14 9.48 15.55 12.15
N PRO A 15 10.59 15.88 12.78
CA PRO A 15 11.78 15.01 12.84
C PRO A 15 11.60 13.81 13.77
N LEU A 16 10.49 13.74 14.46
CA LEU A 16 10.14 12.68 15.43
C LEU A 16 8.91 11.93 14.98
N VAL A 17 8.85 10.65 15.31
CA VAL A 17 7.69 9.77 15.16
C VAL A 17 7.25 9.32 16.54
N TYR A 18 5.96 9.39 16.80
CA TYR A 18 5.37 8.83 18.01
C TYR A 18 4.89 7.40 17.74
N LEU A 19 5.34 6.47 18.56
CA LEU A 19 4.90 5.08 18.54
C LEU A 19 3.79 4.91 19.61
N PRO A 20 2.51 4.82 19.18
CA PRO A 20 1.40 4.82 20.15
C PRO A 20 1.38 3.60 21.08
N LYS A 21 1.81 2.44 20.58
CA LYS A 21 1.85 1.20 21.36
C LYS A 21 2.90 1.25 22.46
N GLU A 22 4.07 1.74 22.14
CA GLU A 22 5.21 1.90 23.06
C GLU A 22 5.14 3.20 23.86
N GLN A 23 4.20 4.10 23.51
CA GLN A 23 4.02 5.42 24.10
C GLN A 23 5.31 6.26 24.13
N GLN A 24 6.11 6.21 23.06
CA GLN A 24 7.37 6.92 23.01
C GLN A 24 7.62 7.65 21.69
N TRP A 25 8.40 8.71 21.77
CA TRP A 25 8.91 9.42 20.61
C TRP A 25 10.28 8.88 20.21
N ILE A 26 10.47 8.63 18.93
CA ILE A 26 11.76 8.22 18.36
C ILE A 26 12.15 9.14 17.21
N PRO A 27 13.45 9.29 16.89
CA PRO A 27 13.88 9.99 15.70
C PRO A 27 13.29 9.33 14.44
N ARG A 28 12.79 10.12 13.52
CA ARG A 28 12.19 9.63 12.27
C ARG A 28 13.18 8.81 11.44
N ASP A 29 14.44 9.25 11.40
CA ASP A 29 15.49 8.58 10.62
C ASP A 29 15.71 7.15 11.15
N ASN A 30 15.65 6.93 12.46
CA ASN A 30 15.74 5.60 13.08
C ASN A 30 14.49 4.74 12.76
N ALA A 31 13.28 5.36 12.77
CA ALA A 31 12.04 4.67 12.47
C ALA A 31 12.01 4.08 11.06
N PHE A 32 12.66 4.74 10.10
CA PHE A 32 12.69 4.31 8.70
C PHE A 32 14.03 3.70 8.27
N MET A 33 14.88 3.34 9.22
CA MET A 33 16.19 2.70 8.98
C MET A 33 17.05 3.48 7.96
N THR A 34 16.99 4.79 8.04
CA THR A 34 17.78 5.66 7.18
C THR A 34 19.24 5.64 7.65
N ALA A 35 20.18 5.55 6.73
CA ALA A 35 21.61 5.58 7.09
C ALA A 35 21.98 6.88 7.84
N PRO A 36 22.87 6.81 8.86
CA PRO A 36 23.17 7.97 9.71
C PRO A 36 23.72 9.19 8.96
N ASP A 37 24.36 8.97 7.83
CA ASP A 37 24.98 9.97 6.95
C ASP A 37 24.07 10.43 5.81
N SER A 38 22.85 9.87 5.72
CA SER A 38 21.89 10.25 4.70
C SER A 38 21.47 11.71 4.86
N LYS A 39 21.29 12.39 3.75
CA LYS A 39 20.69 13.72 3.75
C LYS A 39 19.25 13.63 4.23
N ARG A 40 18.93 14.30 5.34
CA ARG A 40 17.57 14.36 5.87
C ARG A 40 16.62 15.00 4.85
N MET A 41 15.63 14.26 4.41
CA MET A 41 14.58 14.79 3.59
C MET A 41 13.38 15.17 4.46
N ILE A 42 13.13 16.47 4.56
CA ILE A 42 11.89 16.98 5.15
C ILE A 42 10.79 16.79 4.13
N SER A 43 9.85 15.90 4.43
CA SER A 43 8.70 15.68 3.55
C SER A 43 7.63 16.72 3.81
N GLN A 44 7.07 17.27 2.75
CA GLN A 44 5.92 18.16 2.84
C GLN A 44 4.64 17.32 2.93
N TRP A 45 3.86 17.53 3.99
CA TRP A 45 2.61 16.82 4.20
C TRP A 45 1.62 17.08 3.05
N ASN A 46 1.57 18.32 2.57
CA ASN A 46 0.61 18.79 1.57
C ASN A 46 0.55 17.96 0.29
N HIS A 47 1.63 17.33 -0.15
CA HIS A 47 1.62 16.55 -1.39
C HIS A 47 2.30 15.18 -1.29
N HIS A 48 2.91 14.85 -0.16
CA HIS A 48 3.45 13.51 0.08
C HIS A 48 2.50 12.67 0.93
N CYS A 49 2.21 13.13 2.16
CA CYS A 49 1.49 12.32 3.14
C CYS A 49 0.00 12.22 2.85
N ILE A 50 -0.62 13.32 2.37
CA ILE A 50 -2.08 13.35 2.14
C ILE A 50 -2.55 12.35 1.09
N LYS A 51 -1.66 11.89 0.21
CA LYS A 51 -2.00 10.90 -0.81
C LYS A 51 -2.53 9.60 -0.21
N CYS A 52 -1.97 9.21 0.95
CA CYS A 52 -2.27 7.95 1.61
C CYS A 52 -2.86 8.12 3.03
N HIS A 53 -2.74 9.30 3.63
CA HIS A 53 -3.19 9.59 4.99
C HIS A 53 -4.39 10.55 5.04
N SER A 54 -5.11 10.66 3.94
CA SER A 54 -6.38 11.40 3.87
C SER A 54 -7.30 10.82 2.81
N THR A 55 -8.57 11.11 2.90
CA THR A 55 -9.57 10.78 1.88
C THR A 55 -9.77 11.98 0.96
N ALA A 56 -9.73 11.74 -0.35
CA ALA A 56 -9.87 12.75 -1.41
C ALA A 56 -8.94 13.97 -1.21
N GLY A 57 -7.67 13.70 -0.88
CA GLY A 57 -6.68 14.75 -0.66
C GLY A 57 -6.37 15.53 -1.93
N ASN A 58 -6.48 16.85 -1.84
CA ASN A 58 -6.07 17.80 -2.87
C ASN A 58 -5.00 18.73 -2.28
N PRO A 59 -3.74 18.65 -2.76
CA PRO A 59 -2.68 19.55 -2.31
C PRO A 59 -3.00 21.03 -2.52
N GLY A 60 -3.59 21.40 -3.65
CA GLY A 60 -3.98 22.77 -3.95
C GLY A 60 -2.79 23.70 -4.11
N LEU A 61 -1.76 23.29 -4.90
CA LEU A 61 -0.59 24.12 -5.16
C LEU A 61 -1.00 25.46 -5.79
N VAL A 62 -0.61 26.57 -5.18
CA VAL A 62 -0.74 27.92 -5.70
C VAL A 62 0.49 28.24 -6.55
N ASP A 63 0.28 28.55 -7.82
CA ASP A 63 1.36 28.66 -8.82
C ASP A 63 2.39 29.75 -8.56
N SER A 64 1.97 30.84 -7.92
CA SER A 64 2.78 32.06 -7.89
C SER A 64 3.91 32.04 -6.85
N ASP A 65 3.75 31.25 -5.77
CA ASP A 65 4.62 31.34 -4.60
C ASP A 65 5.02 29.98 -3.98
N GLY A 66 4.52 28.88 -4.54
CA GLY A 66 4.78 27.52 -4.06
C GLY A 66 4.08 27.17 -2.74
N THR A 67 3.09 27.97 -2.33
CA THR A 67 2.22 27.65 -1.19
C THR A 67 1.10 26.71 -1.58
N PHE A 68 0.33 26.26 -0.61
CA PHE A 68 -0.74 25.29 -0.82
C PHE A 68 -2.06 25.78 -0.21
N ASP A 69 -3.18 25.60 -0.93
CA ASP A 69 -4.55 25.64 -0.42
C ASP A 69 -5.07 24.19 -0.28
N THR A 70 -4.44 23.44 0.62
CA THR A 70 -4.69 22.01 0.77
C THR A 70 -6.07 21.74 1.33
N ARG A 71 -6.78 20.82 0.68
CA ARG A 71 -8.11 20.36 1.08
C ARG A 71 -8.15 18.86 1.16
N VAL A 72 -8.87 18.32 2.12
CA VAL A 72 -9.16 16.91 2.28
C VAL A 72 -10.64 16.74 2.60
N ALA A 73 -11.26 15.67 2.13
CA ALA A 73 -12.61 15.35 2.57
C ALA A 73 -12.61 14.91 4.04
N GLU A 74 -11.64 14.07 4.40
CA GLU A 74 -11.41 13.65 5.79
C GLU A 74 -9.91 13.41 6.06
N LEU A 75 -9.47 13.66 7.28
CA LEU A 75 -8.17 13.23 7.79
C LEU A 75 -8.25 11.74 8.11
N GLY A 76 -7.37 10.97 7.51
CA GLY A 76 -7.42 9.49 7.56
C GLY A 76 -8.21 8.89 6.39
N ILE A 77 -8.39 7.58 6.47
CA ILE A 77 -9.04 6.78 5.42
C ILE A 77 -10.48 6.52 5.81
N SER A 78 -11.40 7.09 5.02
CA SER A 78 -12.85 6.89 5.18
C SER A 78 -13.43 6.04 4.05
N CYS A 79 -14.75 5.83 4.10
CA CYS A 79 -15.50 4.99 3.17
C CYS A 79 -15.20 5.29 1.69
N GLU A 80 -15.14 6.57 1.33
CA GLU A 80 -14.96 6.99 -0.06
C GLU A 80 -13.57 6.69 -0.63
N ALA A 81 -12.57 6.45 0.21
CA ALA A 81 -11.24 6.02 -0.25
C ALA A 81 -11.27 4.65 -0.95
N CYS A 82 -12.21 3.78 -0.55
CA CYS A 82 -12.38 2.43 -1.11
C CYS A 82 -13.62 2.32 -2.01
N HIS A 83 -14.69 3.01 -1.65
CA HIS A 83 -15.99 2.90 -2.33
C HIS A 83 -16.23 3.99 -3.38
N GLY A 84 -15.32 4.99 -3.48
CA GLY A 84 -15.48 6.14 -4.37
C GLY A 84 -16.51 7.15 -3.88
N PRO A 85 -16.78 8.20 -4.67
CA PRO A 85 -17.63 9.33 -4.26
C PRO A 85 -19.07 8.88 -3.96
N ALA A 86 -19.53 9.13 -2.75
CA ALA A 86 -20.82 8.62 -2.25
C ALA A 86 -21.91 9.68 -2.09
N LYS A 87 -21.70 10.92 -2.50
CA LYS A 87 -22.66 12.03 -2.31
C LYS A 87 -24.08 11.69 -2.74
N LYS A 88 -24.27 11.15 -3.95
CA LYS A 88 -25.59 10.80 -4.47
C LYS A 88 -26.19 9.60 -3.73
N HIS A 89 -25.36 8.63 -3.36
CA HIS A 89 -25.76 7.47 -2.56
C HIS A 89 -26.28 7.92 -1.19
N ILE A 90 -25.51 8.73 -0.48
CA ILE A 90 -25.88 9.23 0.84
C ILE A 90 -27.18 10.01 0.76
N ALA A 91 -27.29 10.99 -0.16
CA ALA A 91 -28.49 11.80 -0.31
C ALA A 91 -29.74 10.96 -0.59
N HIS A 92 -29.62 9.91 -1.42
CA HIS A 92 -30.74 9.01 -1.73
C HIS A 92 -31.15 8.18 -0.51
N TYR A 93 -30.17 7.58 0.19
CA TYR A 93 -30.42 6.64 1.28
C TYR A 93 -30.57 7.30 2.66
N GLN A 94 -30.46 8.61 2.78
CA GLN A 94 -30.92 9.35 3.96
C GLN A 94 -32.41 9.14 4.21
N ASN A 95 -33.20 8.97 3.14
CA ASN A 95 -34.62 8.61 3.27
C ASN A 95 -34.76 7.10 3.57
N PRO A 96 -35.32 6.71 4.74
CA PRO A 96 -35.50 5.29 5.09
C PRO A 96 -36.37 4.50 4.10
N ALA A 97 -37.35 5.13 3.46
CA ALA A 97 -38.21 4.50 2.47
C ALA A 97 -37.40 3.96 1.28
N ASN A 98 -36.37 4.71 0.82
CA ASN A 98 -35.53 4.30 -0.27
C ASN A 98 -34.69 3.06 0.09
N ARG A 99 -34.23 2.98 1.33
CA ARG A 99 -33.53 1.79 1.85
C ARG A 99 -34.46 0.56 1.84
N TYR A 100 -35.70 0.76 2.28
CA TYR A 100 -36.69 -0.31 2.33
C TYR A 100 -37.06 -0.80 0.92
N VAL A 101 -37.29 0.11 -0.03
CA VAL A 101 -37.56 -0.22 -1.43
C VAL A 101 -36.38 -1.00 -2.03
N THR A 102 -35.15 -0.56 -1.79
CA THR A 102 -33.96 -1.28 -2.26
C THR A 102 -33.89 -2.69 -1.70
N HIS A 103 -34.19 -2.85 -0.41
CA HIS A 103 -34.19 -4.18 0.24
C HIS A 103 -35.25 -5.11 -0.40
N LEU A 104 -36.45 -4.61 -0.63
CA LEU A 104 -37.55 -5.41 -1.22
C LEU A 104 -37.29 -5.73 -2.70
N THR A 105 -36.72 -4.84 -3.46
CA THR A 105 -36.56 -4.99 -4.90
C THR A 105 -35.23 -5.59 -5.33
N GLY A 106 -34.22 -5.57 -4.44
CA GLY A 106 -32.83 -5.90 -4.74
C GLY A 106 -32.16 -4.91 -5.70
N LYS A 107 -32.82 -3.81 -6.06
CA LYS A 107 -32.30 -2.81 -7.01
C LYS A 107 -31.75 -1.61 -6.28
N SER A 108 -30.45 -1.45 -6.31
CA SER A 108 -29.78 -0.27 -5.76
C SER A 108 -29.76 0.88 -6.76
N VAL A 109 -30.21 2.06 -6.31
CA VAL A 109 -30.08 3.31 -7.04
C VAL A 109 -28.89 4.08 -6.47
N HIS A 110 -28.05 4.65 -7.32
CA HIS A 110 -26.79 5.27 -6.89
C HIS A 110 -25.92 4.34 -6.04
N ALA A 111 -25.75 3.08 -6.49
CA ALA A 111 -24.85 2.14 -5.84
C ALA A 111 -23.43 2.72 -5.77
N ILE A 112 -22.78 2.51 -4.62
CA ILE A 112 -21.34 2.73 -4.49
C ILE A 112 -20.59 1.48 -4.97
N LEU A 113 -19.34 1.66 -5.32
CA LEU A 113 -18.48 0.53 -5.66
C LEU A 113 -18.29 -0.37 -4.44
N ASN A 114 -18.33 -1.68 -4.66
CA ASN A 114 -17.86 -2.67 -3.70
C ASN A 114 -16.52 -3.24 -4.22
N PRO A 115 -15.40 -3.04 -3.52
CA PRO A 115 -14.10 -3.58 -3.94
C PRO A 115 -14.02 -5.12 -3.94
N GLY A 116 -14.99 -5.81 -3.38
CA GLY A 116 -15.00 -7.28 -3.28
C GLY A 116 -15.06 -7.99 -4.63
N LYS A 117 -14.66 -9.27 -4.63
CA LYS A 117 -14.54 -10.14 -5.80
C LYS A 117 -15.80 -10.30 -6.66
N GLU A 118 -16.97 -10.06 -6.09
CA GLU A 118 -18.24 -10.16 -6.80
C GLU A 118 -18.49 -8.97 -7.73
N THR A 119 -17.82 -7.86 -7.48
CA THR A 119 -18.03 -6.59 -8.21
C THR A 119 -16.83 -6.24 -9.08
N LEU A 120 -15.62 -6.49 -8.58
CA LEU A 120 -14.37 -6.24 -9.29
C LEU A 120 -13.59 -7.54 -9.46
N ASP A 121 -12.85 -7.65 -10.56
CA ASP A 121 -11.83 -8.67 -10.65
C ASP A 121 -10.73 -8.44 -9.60
N HIS A 122 -9.94 -9.49 -9.32
CA HIS A 122 -8.92 -9.44 -8.28
C HIS A 122 -7.88 -8.33 -8.50
N ARG A 123 -7.58 -7.97 -9.76
CA ARG A 123 -6.60 -6.93 -10.10
C ARG A 123 -7.10 -5.54 -9.77
N LEU A 124 -8.31 -5.21 -10.21
CA LEU A 124 -8.94 -3.92 -9.91
C LEU A 124 -9.26 -3.78 -8.43
N SER A 125 -9.73 -4.87 -7.80
CA SER A 125 -9.94 -4.92 -6.35
C SER A 125 -8.67 -4.57 -5.59
N THR A 126 -7.55 -5.21 -5.93
CA THR A 126 -6.25 -4.99 -5.26
C THR A 126 -5.70 -3.58 -5.51
N GLN A 127 -5.98 -2.97 -6.66
CA GLN A 127 -5.54 -1.60 -6.97
C GLN A 127 -6.19 -0.56 -6.06
N VAL A 128 -7.35 -0.85 -5.49
CA VAL A 128 -7.98 0.02 -4.48
C VAL A 128 -7.06 0.15 -3.24
N CYS A 129 -6.42 -0.92 -2.83
CA CYS A 129 -5.41 -0.87 -1.76
C CYS A 129 -4.09 -0.28 -2.28
N GLY A 130 -3.70 -0.65 -3.50
CA GLY A 130 -2.47 -0.23 -4.15
C GLY A 130 -2.32 1.27 -4.32
N GLN A 131 -3.41 2.05 -4.36
CA GLN A 131 -3.33 3.51 -4.43
C GLN A 131 -2.53 4.12 -3.27
N CYS A 132 -2.51 3.45 -2.11
CA CYS A 132 -1.77 3.86 -0.92
C CYS A 132 -0.64 2.87 -0.59
N HIS A 133 -0.88 1.56 -0.71
CA HIS A 133 0.03 0.50 -0.30
C HIS A 133 1.06 0.11 -1.39
N SER A 134 1.49 1.08 -2.21
CA SER A 134 2.52 0.83 -3.23
C SER A 134 3.61 1.89 -3.25
N TYR A 135 4.81 1.50 -3.71
CA TYR A 135 5.75 2.44 -4.28
C TYR A 135 5.27 2.84 -5.66
N GLN A 136 5.06 4.12 -5.86
CA GLN A 136 4.52 4.63 -7.11
C GLN A 136 5.01 6.04 -7.41
N PHE A 137 5.17 6.33 -8.68
CA PHE A 137 5.37 7.68 -9.20
C PHE A 137 4.09 8.18 -9.85
N THR A 138 3.70 9.39 -9.50
CA THR A 138 2.58 10.06 -10.16
C THR A 138 3.00 10.48 -11.56
N SER A 139 2.23 10.09 -12.57
CA SER A 139 2.55 10.34 -13.98
C SER A 139 2.62 11.83 -14.32
N ASN A 140 1.79 12.64 -13.67
CA ASN A 140 1.81 14.10 -13.77
C ASN A 140 1.85 14.72 -12.39
N MET A 141 3.05 15.01 -11.90
CA MET A 141 3.26 15.55 -10.55
C MET A 141 2.67 16.97 -10.40
N LEU A 142 2.70 17.79 -11.45
CA LEU A 142 2.13 19.13 -11.38
C LEU A 142 0.60 19.08 -11.26
N ASP A 143 -0.05 18.22 -12.04
CA ASP A 143 -1.50 18.01 -11.93
C ASP A 143 -1.88 17.47 -10.56
N TRP A 144 -1.12 16.50 -10.03
CA TRP A 144 -1.31 16.00 -8.68
C TRP A 144 -1.22 17.13 -7.63
N ARG A 145 -0.18 17.95 -7.70
CA ARG A 145 0.01 19.06 -6.75
C ARG A 145 -1.09 20.10 -6.81
N LYS A 146 -1.68 20.32 -7.98
CA LYS A 146 -2.78 21.29 -8.16
C LYS A 146 -4.14 20.72 -7.81
N ASN A 147 -4.42 19.49 -8.25
CA ASN A 147 -5.79 18.98 -8.34
C ASN A 147 -6.03 17.70 -7.51
N GLY A 148 -4.97 17.12 -6.91
CA GLY A 148 -5.09 15.88 -6.16
C GLY A 148 -5.15 14.63 -7.05
N SER A 149 -5.57 13.51 -6.46
CA SER A 149 -5.62 12.21 -7.15
C SER A 149 -6.73 12.16 -8.21
N ARG A 150 -6.36 11.64 -9.38
CA ARG A 150 -7.34 11.32 -10.44
C ARG A 150 -7.79 9.85 -10.36
N PHE A 151 -7.19 9.06 -9.49
CA PHE A 151 -7.61 7.68 -9.31
C PHE A 151 -8.97 7.62 -8.62
N LEU A 152 -9.84 6.78 -9.16
CA LEU A 152 -11.10 6.40 -8.54
C LEU A 152 -11.11 4.88 -8.37
N PRO A 153 -11.57 4.36 -7.22
CA PRO A 153 -11.76 2.93 -7.01
C PRO A 153 -12.52 2.27 -8.17
N GLY A 154 -12.00 1.15 -8.65
CA GLY A 154 -12.54 0.46 -9.82
C GLY A 154 -11.89 0.85 -11.16
N ASN A 155 -11.11 1.91 -11.21
CA ASN A 155 -10.32 2.27 -12.37
C ASN A 155 -8.91 1.65 -12.31
N GLU A 156 -8.21 1.69 -13.45
CA GLU A 156 -6.81 1.25 -13.52
C GLU A 156 -5.86 2.27 -12.89
N LEU A 157 -5.12 1.84 -11.88
CA LEU A 157 -4.15 2.69 -11.17
C LEU A 157 -3.06 3.22 -12.12
N LYS A 158 -2.63 2.41 -13.09
CA LYS A 158 -1.61 2.76 -14.08
C LYS A 158 -1.98 3.96 -14.97
N ALA A 159 -3.24 4.33 -15.06
CA ALA A 159 -3.66 5.50 -15.82
C ALA A 159 -3.09 6.81 -15.24
N ASN A 160 -2.82 6.85 -13.95
CA ASN A 160 -2.38 8.05 -13.24
C ASN A 160 -1.04 7.89 -12.53
N THR A 161 -0.59 6.65 -12.35
CA THR A 161 0.62 6.35 -11.58
C THR A 161 1.39 5.20 -12.22
N THR A 162 2.70 5.18 -11.99
CA THR A 162 3.57 4.05 -12.32
C THR A 162 4.01 3.38 -11.03
N VAL A 163 3.59 2.14 -10.82
CA VAL A 163 4.04 1.33 -9.69
C VAL A 163 5.46 0.85 -9.97
N VAL A 164 6.33 0.98 -8.97
CA VAL A 164 7.72 0.53 -9.05
C VAL A 164 7.83 -0.87 -8.49
N HIS A 165 8.23 -1.80 -9.31
CA HIS A 165 8.51 -3.18 -8.90
C HIS A 165 10.01 -3.38 -8.71
N ALA A 166 10.39 -4.16 -7.72
CA ALA A 166 11.76 -4.62 -7.60
C ALA A 166 12.19 -5.42 -8.84
N SER A 167 11.32 -6.28 -9.36
CA SER A 167 11.54 -7.06 -10.57
C SER A 167 11.78 -6.21 -11.83
N THR A 168 11.23 -5.00 -11.88
CA THR A 168 11.48 -4.06 -13.00
C THR A 168 12.95 -3.61 -13.04
N PHE A 169 13.59 -3.57 -11.87
CA PHE A 169 14.96 -3.09 -11.70
C PHE A 169 15.86 -4.11 -10.99
N ALA A 170 15.29 -5.24 -10.55
CA ALA A 170 16.01 -6.29 -9.85
C ALA A 170 17.04 -6.94 -10.77
N GLY A 171 18.23 -6.52 -10.63
CA GLY A 171 19.39 -7.15 -11.22
C GLY A 171 20.62 -6.34 -10.95
N THR A 172 21.62 -7.02 -10.47
CA THR A 172 22.99 -6.54 -10.33
C THR A 172 23.66 -6.25 -11.69
N LYS A 173 22.93 -6.36 -12.80
CA LYS A 173 23.48 -6.16 -14.15
C LYS A 173 23.50 -4.68 -14.49
N PRO A 174 24.63 -4.16 -15.04
CA PRO A 174 24.77 -2.73 -15.38
C PRO A 174 23.66 -2.17 -16.27
N LYS A 175 23.06 -2.99 -17.13
CA LYS A 175 21.93 -2.60 -17.99
C LYS A 175 20.69 -2.21 -17.18
N GLN A 176 20.36 -2.97 -16.15
CA GLN A 176 19.17 -2.73 -15.32
C GLN A 176 19.35 -1.49 -14.43
N GLN A 177 20.56 -1.23 -13.95
CA GLN A 177 20.88 0.02 -13.24
C GLN A 177 20.69 1.24 -14.17
N GLY A 178 21.08 1.13 -15.43
CA GLY A 178 20.84 2.17 -16.43
C GLY A 178 19.35 2.42 -16.68
N GLU A 179 18.53 1.37 -16.70
CA GLU A 179 17.08 1.46 -16.84
C GLU A 179 16.43 2.13 -15.62
N ALA A 180 16.87 1.77 -14.41
CA ALA A 180 16.42 2.42 -13.18
C ALA A 180 16.73 3.92 -13.16
N ARG A 181 17.94 4.31 -13.52
CA ARG A 181 18.35 5.72 -13.63
C ARG A 181 17.55 6.48 -14.68
N ALA A 182 17.35 5.89 -15.85
CA ALA A 182 16.53 6.49 -16.91
C ALA A 182 15.07 6.68 -16.44
N PHE A 183 14.52 5.69 -15.77
CA PHE A 183 13.17 5.77 -15.18
C PHE A 183 13.08 6.89 -14.15
N MET A 184 14.01 6.94 -13.20
CA MET A 184 14.05 7.95 -12.14
C MET A 184 14.19 9.36 -12.72
N SER A 185 15.09 9.54 -13.70
CA SER A 185 15.27 10.81 -14.42
C SER A 185 14.01 11.24 -15.14
N LYS A 186 13.36 10.32 -15.85
CA LYS A 186 12.08 10.57 -16.54
C LYS A 186 10.98 11.09 -15.59
N HIS A 187 10.98 10.63 -14.36
CA HIS A 187 10.01 11.05 -13.34
C HIS A 187 10.51 12.20 -12.45
N GLY A 188 11.62 12.84 -12.82
CA GLY A 188 12.16 14.00 -12.10
C GLY A 188 12.67 13.69 -10.70
N HIS A 189 13.11 12.45 -10.46
CA HIS A 189 13.61 12.05 -9.15
C HIS A 189 15.10 12.42 -8.98
N PRO A 190 15.50 13.07 -7.89
CA PRO A 190 16.86 13.60 -7.72
C PRO A 190 17.90 12.54 -7.33
N HIS A 191 17.48 11.34 -6.95
CA HIS A 191 18.39 10.30 -6.49
C HIS A 191 18.89 9.40 -7.63
N PRO A 192 20.14 8.92 -7.55
CA PRO A 192 20.60 7.79 -8.35
C PRO A 192 19.66 6.60 -8.14
N GLY A 193 19.28 5.93 -9.24
CA GLY A 193 18.29 4.85 -9.20
C GLY A 193 18.63 3.73 -8.22
N ASP A 194 19.93 3.39 -8.14
CA ASP A 194 20.43 2.28 -7.33
C ASP A 194 20.29 2.56 -5.82
N GLU A 195 20.71 3.75 -5.36
CA GLU A 195 20.57 4.14 -3.95
C GLU A 195 19.09 4.15 -3.53
N TRP A 196 18.24 4.71 -4.39
CA TRP A 196 16.81 4.77 -4.12
C TRP A 196 16.19 3.37 -4.01
N LEU A 197 16.59 2.44 -4.87
CA LEU A 197 16.09 1.06 -4.84
C LEU A 197 16.58 0.31 -3.59
N ASN A 198 17.87 0.42 -3.26
CA ASN A 198 18.46 -0.24 -2.10
C ASN A 198 17.87 0.23 -0.77
N ASP A 199 17.41 1.48 -0.71
CA ASP A 199 16.70 1.99 0.45
C ASP A 199 15.30 1.41 0.62
N ARG A 200 14.71 0.84 -0.44
CA ARG A 200 13.29 0.47 -0.46
C ARG A 200 13.03 -0.99 -0.72
N PHE A 201 14.00 -1.69 -1.27
CA PHE A 201 13.91 -3.10 -1.56
C PHE A 201 15.15 -3.84 -1.06
N TRP A 202 14.95 -5.05 -0.58
CA TRP A 202 16.03 -5.98 -0.31
C TRP A 202 16.60 -6.53 -1.63
N PRO A 203 17.82 -7.12 -1.63
CA PRO A 203 18.43 -7.66 -2.86
C PRO A 203 17.62 -8.75 -3.56
N ASP A 204 16.76 -9.47 -2.82
CA ASP A 204 15.84 -10.46 -3.36
C ASP A 204 14.55 -9.88 -3.95
N GLY A 205 14.38 -8.55 -3.86
CA GLY A 205 13.21 -7.84 -4.34
C GLY A 205 12.12 -7.61 -3.29
N MET A 206 12.26 -8.13 -2.07
CA MET A 206 11.30 -7.86 -1.00
C MET A 206 11.34 -6.38 -0.61
N VAL A 207 10.16 -5.84 -0.31
CA VAL A 207 10.02 -4.45 0.12
C VAL A 207 10.61 -4.24 1.51
N ARG A 208 11.42 -3.20 1.70
CA ARG A 208 12.04 -2.81 2.99
C ARG A 208 11.20 -1.89 3.85
N VAL A 209 10.19 -1.25 3.31
CA VAL A 209 9.43 -0.19 3.98
C VAL A 209 7.98 -0.58 4.13
N THR A 210 7.47 -0.41 5.34
CA THR A 210 6.06 -0.68 5.68
C THR A 210 5.09 0.14 4.82
N GLY A 211 3.88 -0.37 4.64
CA GLY A 211 2.83 0.29 3.84
C GLY A 211 3.03 0.16 2.33
N ARG A 212 3.78 -0.87 1.85
CA ARG A 212 4.06 -1.09 0.42
C ARG A 212 3.86 -2.56 0.02
N GLU A 213 2.96 -3.23 0.69
CA GLU A 213 2.66 -4.66 0.55
C GLU A 213 2.17 -5.00 -0.87
N TYR A 214 1.50 -4.06 -1.54
CA TYR A 214 1.03 -4.21 -2.91
C TYR A 214 2.15 -4.55 -3.89
N ASN A 215 3.35 -3.97 -3.72
CA ASN A 215 4.50 -4.26 -4.57
C ASN A 215 4.92 -5.73 -4.48
N GLY A 216 5.00 -6.28 -3.27
CA GLY A 216 5.30 -7.70 -3.07
C GLY A 216 4.23 -8.62 -3.64
N LEU A 217 2.95 -8.27 -3.42
CA LEU A 217 1.82 -9.05 -3.92
C LEU A 217 1.83 -9.18 -5.45
N LEU A 218 2.13 -8.10 -6.16
CA LEU A 218 2.17 -8.10 -7.63
C LEU A 218 3.18 -9.11 -8.20
N ASP A 219 4.25 -9.42 -7.48
CA ASP A 219 5.27 -10.35 -7.90
C ASP A 219 4.94 -11.82 -7.53
N THR A 220 3.82 -12.06 -6.83
CA THR A 220 3.45 -13.42 -6.40
C THR A 220 2.77 -14.23 -7.49
N PRO A 221 3.07 -15.55 -7.59
CA PRO A 221 2.35 -16.45 -8.49
C PRO A 221 0.83 -16.50 -8.21
N CYS A 222 0.43 -16.41 -6.95
CA CYS A 222 -0.97 -16.44 -6.52
C CYS A 222 -1.77 -15.29 -7.11
N PHE A 223 -1.15 -14.11 -7.25
CA PHE A 223 -1.77 -12.95 -7.88
C PHE A 223 -1.67 -13.01 -9.40
N GLN A 224 -0.49 -13.36 -9.95
CA GLN A 224 -0.25 -13.31 -11.39
C GLN A 224 -1.00 -14.38 -12.16
N ARG A 225 -1.06 -15.60 -11.63
CA ARG A 225 -1.65 -16.79 -12.27
C ARG A 225 -2.97 -17.22 -11.65
N GLY A 226 -3.21 -16.82 -10.40
CA GLY A 226 -4.44 -17.08 -9.66
C GLY A 226 -5.39 -15.90 -9.66
N LYS A 227 -6.28 -15.88 -8.67
CA LYS A 227 -7.28 -14.81 -8.45
C LYS A 227 -7.15 -14.19 -7.06
N MET A 228 -5.96 -14.25 -6.46
CA MET A 228 -5.72 -13.67 -5.15
C MET A 228 -5.81 -12.14 -5.20
N SER A 229 -6.42 -11.56 -4.19
CA SER A 229 -6.44 -10.12 -3.93
C SER A 229 -6.11 -9.86 -2.47
N CYS A 230 -5.93 -8.61 -2.08
CA CYS A 230 -5.79 -8.24 -0.66
C CYS A 230 -6.98 -8.76 0.16
N LEU A 231 -8.19 -8.70 -0.39
CA LEU A 231 -9.42 -9.16 0.26
C LEU A 231 -9.56 -10.70 0.35
N SER A 232 -8.61 -11.45 -0.20
CA SER A 232 -8.54 -12.90 0.03
C SER A 232 -8.15 -13.23 1.48
N CYS A 233 -7.42 -12.31 2.13
CA CYS A 233 -6.95 -12.47 3.50
C CYS A 233 -7.42 -11.35 4.44
N HIS A 234 -7.61 -10.13 3.93
CA HIS A 234 -7.99 -8.96 4.73
C HIS A 234 -9.48 -8.63 4.61
N SER A 235 -10.00 -7.99 5.65
CA SER A 235 -11.37 -7.44 5.66
C SER A 235 -11.35 -6.04 6.28
N MET A 236 -11.94 -5.07 5.59
CA MET A 236 -12.03 -3.70 6.12
C MET A 236 -13.21 -3.49 7.07
N HIS A 237 -14.15 -4.45 7.13
CA HIS A 237 -15.37 -4.35 7.95
C HIS A 237 -15.59 -5.49 8.94
N GLY A 238 -14.79 -6.53 8.88
CA GLY A 238 -14.97 -7.74 9.70
C GLY A 238 -13.65 -8.34 10.19
N TYR A 239 -12.66 -7.50 10.41
CA TYR A 239 -11.37 -7.93 10.95
C TYR A 239 -11.44 -8.20 12.47
N HIS A 240 -10.54 -9.04 12.95
CA HIS A 240 -10.40 -9.33 14.37
C HIS A 240 -9.49 -8.31 15.07
N ASP A 241 -8.38 -7.95 14.45
CA ASP A 241 -7.39 -6.98 14.98
C ASP A 241 -7.21 -5.83 13.97
N ILE A 242 -7.27 -4.61 14.48
CA ILE A 242 -7.06 -3.40 13.67
C ILE A 242 -5.63 -3.27 13.12
N ASN A 243 -4.66 -3.92 13.76
CA ASN A 243 -3.26 -3.82 13.36
C ASN A 243 -2.93 -4.64 12.11
N ASP A 244 -3.65 -5.72 11.86
CA ASP A 244 -3.45 -6.57 10.68
C ASP A 244 -4.68 -6.67 9.77
N GLN A 245 -5.86 -6.35 10.29
CA GLN A 245 -7.14 -6.35 9.58
C GLN A 245 -7.42 -7.68 8.86
N LEU A 246 -6.97 -8.80 9.41
CA LEU A 246 -7.21 -10.10 8.84
C LEU A 246 -8.68 -10.53 9.01
N SER A 247 -9.22 -11.15 7.98
CA SER A 247 -10.50 -11.85 8.04
C SER A 247 -10.39 -13.04 9.00
N PRO A 248 -11.51 -13.49 9.60
CA PRO A 248 -11.49 -14.64 10.50
C PRO A 248 -10.76 -15.84 9.90
N ARG A 249 -9.90 -16.47 10.67
CA ARG A 249 -9.04 -17.62 10.35
C ARG A 249 -7.88 -17.33 9.38
N MET A 250 -7.78 -16.14 8.78
CA MET A 250 -6.69 -15.82 7.85
C MET A 250 -5.31 -15.66 8.53
N GLY A 251 -5.25 -15.62 9.83
CA GLY A 251 -4.00 -15.77 10.62
C GLY A 251 -3.51 -17.21 10.79
N THR A 252 -4.19 -18.20 10.17
CA THR A 252 -3.85 -19.63 10.21
C THR A 252 -3.53 -20.16 8.81
N ASN A 253 -3.24 -21.43 8.67
CA ASN A 253 -3.02 -22.07 7.37
C ASN A 253 -4.20 -21.95 6.42
N GLU A 254 -5.41 -21.65 6.91
CA GLU A 254 -6.59 -21.39 6.08
C GLU A 254 -6.37 -20.29 5.05
N ALA A 255 -5.50 -19.32 5.34
CA ALA A 255 -5.11 -18.28 4.37
C ALA A 255 -4.55 -18.88 3.06
N CYS A 256 -3.89 -20.01 3.15
CA CYS A 256 -3.30 -20.73 2.01
C CYS A 256 -4.21 -21.85 1.53
N LEU A 257 -4.77 -22.63 2.46
CA LEU A 257 -5.59 -23.82 2.17
C LEU A 257 -6.91 -23.49 1.47
N GLN A 258 -7.41 -22.27 1.52
CA GLN A 258 -8.56 -21.84 0.74
C GLN A 258 -8.37 -21.97 -0.78
N CYS A 259 -7.11 -22.05 -1.25
CA CYS A 259 -6.74 -22.21 -2.65
C CYS A 259 -5.84 -23.44 -2.88
N HIS A 260 -5.10 -23.87 -1.89
CA HIS A 260 -4.18 -25.00 -1.93
C HIS A 260 -4.74 -26.16 -1.12
N ASP A 261 -5.93 -26.62 -1.48
CA ASP A 261 -6.70 -27.61 -0.73
C ASP A 261 -6.00 -28.99 -0.69
N ASP A 262 -5.16 -29.30 -1.66
CA ASP A 262 -4.37 -30.54 -1.73
C ASP A 262 -3.46 -30.77 -0.51
N PHE A 263 -3.10 -29.69 0.20
CA PHE A 263 -2.28 -29.77 1.43
C PHE A 263 -3.10 -29.83 2.72
N ARG A 264 -4.45 -29.88 2.64
CA ARG A 264 -5.34 -29.78 3.80
C ARG A 264 -5.26 -31.01 4.70
N ASP A 265 -5.28 -32.19 4.09
CA ASP A 265 -5.37 -33.45 4.85
C ASP A 265 -4.06 -33.82 5.53
N ASP A 266 -2.93 -33.53 4.89
CA ASP A 266 -1.60 -33.79 5.47
C ASP A 266 -0.60 -32.69 5.13
N PRO A 267 -0.65 -31.54 5.83
CA PRO A 267 0.34 -30.49 5.65
C PRO A 267 1.74 -30.92 6.07
N THR A 268 1.88 -31.97 6.90
CA THR A 268 3.18 -32.43 7.41
C THR A 268 4.01 -33.13 6.34
N ALA A 269 3.36 -33.79 5.38
CA ALA A 269 4.04 -34.38 4.21
C ALA A 269 4.76 -33.32 3.36
N HIS A 270 4.21 -32.10 3.30
CA HIS A 270 4.83 -30.98 2.59
C HIS A 270 5.86 -30.24 3.46
N THR A 271 5.50 -29.96 4.71
CA THR A 271 6.33 -29.13 5.58
C THR A 271 7.51 -29.88 6.20
N HIS A 272 7.42 -31.20 6.32
CA HIS A 272 8.35 -32.07 7.03
C HIS A 272 8.51 -31.71 8.52
N HIS A 273 7.52 -31.02 9.10
CA HIS A 273 7.47 -30.65 10.51
C HIS A 273 6.24 -31.24 11.20
N THR A 274 6.33 -31.44 12.51
CA THR A 274 5.20 -31.93 13.30
C THR A 274 4.00 -30.98 13.18
N ALA A 275 2.80 -31.53 13.14
CA ALA A 275 1.56 -30.76 13.15
C ALA A 275 1.56 -29.75 14.32
N ASP A 276 0.94 -28.61 14.13
CA ASP A 276 0.83 -27.50 15.09
C ASP A 276 2.15 -26.82 15.50
N SER A 277 3.30 -27.30 15.00
CA SER A 277 4.56 -26.58 15.19
C SER A 277 4.64 -25.29 14.35
N ALA A 278 5.57 -24.41 14.69
CA ALA A 278 5.85 -23.23 13.89
C ALA A 278 6.26 -23.58 12.45
N GLY A 279 6.95 -24.72 12.25
CA GLY A 279 7.37 -25.20 10.93
C GLY A 279 6.21 -25.72 10.07
N SER A 280 5.06 -26.06 10.65
CA SER A 280 3.87 -26.48 9.92
C SER A 280 2.95 -25.31 9.50
N ARG A 281 3.37 -24.08 9.77
CA ARG A 281 2.63 -22.90 9.35
C ARG A 281 3.12 -22.40 7.99
N CYS A 282 2.28 -22.49 6.97
CA CYS A 282 2.60 -22.15 5.58
C CYS A 282 3.31 -20.79 5.44
N TYR A 283 2.76 -19.77 6.09
CA TYR A 283 3.29 -18.41 6.00
C TYR A 283 4.65 -18.23 6.70
N ASN A 284 5.09 -19.12 7.57
CA ASN A 284 6.42 -19.00 8.18
C ASN A 284 7.55 -19.29 7.17
N CYS A 285 7.26 -20.05 6.12
CA CYS A 285 8.19 -20.33 5.04
C CYS A 285 7.93 -19.46 3.80
N HIS A 286 6.64 -19.30 3.43
CA HIS A 286 6.25 -18.62 2.19
C HIS A 286 6.03 -17.10 2.34
N MET A 287 5.89 -16.59 3.56
CA MET A 287 5.78 -15.17 3.93
C MET A 287 6.64 -14.87 5.15
N PRO A 288 7.97 -15.01 5.05
CA PRO A 288 8.84 -14.79 6.21
C PRO A 288 8.71 -13.37 6.74
N HIS A 289 9.01 -13.18 8.03
CA HIS A 289 9.12 -11.85 8.58
C HIS A 289 10.38 -11.17 8.05
N THR A 290 10.23 -9.94 7.62
CA THR A 290 11.34 -9.08 7.22
C THR A 290 11.33 -7.80 8.05
N THR A 291 12.47 -7.13 8.14
CA THR A 291 12.54 -5.82 8.78
C THR A 291 11.92 -4.77 7.85
N TYR A 292 10.95 -4.04 8.37
CA TYR A 292 10.07 -3.17 7.58
C TYR A 292 10.03 -1.76 8.14
N GLY A 293 11.00 -1.14 8.52
CA GLY A 293 10.91 0.19 9.16
C GLY A 293 10.04 0.18 10.44
N LEU A 294 9.90 1.33 11.08
CA LEU A 294 9.16 1.51 12.35
C LEU A 294 9.61 0.53 13.45
N LEU A 295 10.85 0.04 13.39
CA LEU A 295 11.46 -0.92 14.32
C LEU A 295 10.66 -2.22 14.50
N SER A 296 9.91 -2.63 13.49
CA SER A 296 9.11 -3.85 13.54
C SER A 296 9.41 -4.77 12.36
N GLY A 297 9.13 -6.07 12.55
CA GLY A 297 9.11 -7.06 11.48
C GLY A 297 7.69 -7.29 11.01
N ILE A 298 7.48 -7.26 9.70
CA ILE A 298 6.21 -7.55 9.06
C ILE A 298 6.39 -8.72 8.10
N ARG A 299 5.34 -9.50 7.85
CA ARG A 299 5.40 -10.58 6.88
C ARG A 299 5.54 -10.01 5.46
N SER A 300 6.49 -10.58 4.72
CA SER A 300 6.61 -10.28 3.30
C SER A 300 5.34 -10.66 2.55
N HIS A 301 4.82 -9.75 1.74
CA HIS A 301 3.71 -10.03 0.83
C HIS A 301 4.18 -10.53 -0.56
N GLN A 302 5.47 -10.68 -0.73
CA GLN A 302 6.02 -11.47 -1.83
C GLN A 302 5.96 -12.95 -1.43
N ILE A 303 4.84 -13.58 -1.77
CA ILE A 303 4.59 -14.99 -1.46
C ILE A 303 5.32 -15.83 -2.50
N ASP A 304 6.34 -16.54 -2.09
CA ASP A 304 7.18 -17.34 -2.98
C ASP A 304 7.60 -18.67 -2.33
N SER A 305 8.12 -19.57 -3.12
CA SER A 305 8.72 -20.80 -2.61
C SER A 305 10.09 -20.48 -2.01
N PRO A 306 10.32 -20.86 -0.75
CA PRO A 306 11.62 -20.65 -0.12
C PRO A 306 12.72 -21.38 -0.88
N SER A 307 13.82 -20.72 -1.16
CA SER A 307 15.00 -21.31 -1.78
C SER A 307 16.28 -20.85 -1.09
N VAL A 308 17.29 -21.71 -1.11
CA VAL A 308 18.63 -21.38 -0.58
C VAL A 308 19.23 -20.19 -1.32
N GLU A 309 19.00 -20.10 -2.64
CA GLU A 309 19.49 -18.99 -3.45
C GLU A 309 18.88 -17.64 -3.01
N THR A 310 17.59 -17.62 -2.70
CA THR A 310 16.92 -16.41 -2.20
C THR A 310 17.48 -16.03 -0.83
N GLN A 311 17.64 -16.99 0.07
CA GLN A 311 18.18 -16.75 1.42
C GLN A 311 19.63 -16.24 1.43
N LEU A 312 20.45 -16.62 0.46
CA LEU A 312 21.82 -16.14 0.34
C LEU A 312 21.91 -14.70 -0.22
N LYS A 313 20.83 -14.15 -0.75
CA LYS A 313 20.77 -12.78 -1.27
C LYS A 313 20.25 -11.76 -0.24
N THR A 314 19.67 -12.23 0.85
CA THR A 314 19.19 -11.41 1.98
C THR A 314 20.21 -11.37 3.11
#